data_449d1f23d2ecf39deb02e04073af41ca
#
_entry.id   449d1f23d2ecf39deb02e04073af41ca
#
_cell.length_a   1.000
_cell.length_b   1.000
_cell.length_c   1.000
_cell.angle_alpha   90.00
_cell.angle_beta   90.00
_cell.angle_gamma   90.00
#
_symmetry.space_group_name_H-M   'P 1'
#
loop_
_entity.id
_entity.type
_entity.pdbx_description
1 polymer ?
#
loop_
_entity_poly.entity_id
_entity_poly.type
_entity_poly.pdbx_seq_one_letter_code
_entity_poly.pdbx_strand_id
1 'polypeptide(L)'
;MKENTKLLIGDGGMGSELRFRGVEVPSHIESIWSALALTTNPDVIKAIHLDYIKAGADYITANNYAVTQPILERADMSDRLEELTLLSISIAHEAIKESGKDVLLAASLPPLETSYRADLILDFDQMKEQYSELAEILEGKVDIIICE
;
A
#
# COMPACT_ATOMS: atom_id res chain seq x y z
N MET A 1 29.75 -21.32 -5.60
CA MET A 1 28.34 -21.80 -5.69
C MET A 1 27.52 -20.57 -6.12
N LYS A 2 26.84 -20.59 -7.28
CA LYS A 2 25.86 -19.55 -7.60
C LYS A 2 24.66 -19.81 -6.70
N GLU A 3 24.40 -18.92 -5.76
CA GLU A 3 23.11 -18.92 -5.06
C GLU A 3 22.02 -18.85 -6.12
N ASN A 4 21.07 -19.76 -6.03
CA ASN A 4 19.90 -19.78 -6.91
C ASN A 4 18.98 -18.62 -6.47
N THR A 5 19.28 -17.41 -6.92
CA THR A 5 18.47 -16.23 -6.61
C THR A 5 17.12 -16.43 -7.29
N LYS A 6 16.09 -16.76 -6.51
CA LYS A 6 14.71 -16.85 -7.01
C LYS A 6 14.26 -15.44 -7.36
N LEU A 7 13.86 -15.22 -8.61
CA LEU A 7 13.18 -14.00 -9.02
C LEU A 7 11.74 -14.02 -8.50
N LEU A 8 11.32 -12.97 -7.81
CA LEU A 8 9.93 -12.79 -7.38
C LEU A 8 9.22 -11.83 -8.34
N ILE A 9 8.02 -12.19 -8.75
CA ILE A 9 7.14 -11.36 -9.57
C ILE A 9 6.13 -10.69 -8.64
N GLY A 10 6.14 -9.34 -8.61
CA GLY A 10 5.17 -8.56 -7.86
C GLY A 10 3.85 -8.38 -8.60
N ASP A 11 2.88 -7.86 -7.88
CA ASP A 11 1.64 -7.38 -8.45
C ASP A 11 1.85 -6.08 -9.26
N GLY A 12 0.74 -5.47 -9.72
CA GLY A 12 0.75 -4.23 -10.51
C GLY A 12 0.01 -3.09 -9.81
N GLY A 13 -0.23 -2.00 -10.56
CA GLY A 13 -0.76 -0.75 -10.03
C GLY A 13 -2.20 -0.83 -9.53
N MET A 14 -2.41 -0.78 -8.23
CA MET A 14 -3.74 -0.76 -7.60
C MET A 14 -4.59 0.42 -8.08
N GLY A 15 -4.06 1.63 -8.07
CA GLY A 15 -4.81 2.83 -8.48
C GLY A 15 -5.28 2.78 -9.94
N SER A 16 -4.48 2.21 -10.84
CA SER A 16 -4.86 2.03 -12.25
C SER A 16 -5.97 1.01 -12.40
N GLU A 17 -5.89 -0.11 -11.70
CA GLU A 17 -6.92 -1.15 -11.70
C GLU A 17 -8.25 -0.67 -11.11
N LEU A 18 -8.21 0.11 -10.03
CA LEU A 18 -9.41 0.73 -9.45
C LEU A 18 -10.13 1.60 -10.50
N ARG A 19 -9.39 2.50 -11.19
CA ARG A 19 -9.96 3.34 -12.27
C ARG A 19 -10.52 2.51 -13.41
N PHE A 20 -9.80 1.48 -13.83
CA PHE A 20 -10.27 0.59 -14.90
C PHE A 20 -11.58 -0.12 -14.54
N ARG A 21 -11.81 -0.40 -13.26
CA ARG A 21 -13.06 -0.98 -12.73
C ARG A 21 -14.13 0.07 -12.38
N GLY A 22 -13.92 1.34 -12.75
CA GLY A 22 -14.88 2.41 -12.55
C GLY A 22 -14.95 2.96 -11.12
N VAL A 23 -13.98 2.63 -10.28
CA VAL A 23 -13.86 3.21 -8.94
C VAL A 23 -13.22 4.59 -9.05
N GLU A 24 -13.80 5.56 -8.35
CA GLU A 24 -13.22 6.89 -8.25
C GLU A 24 -11.90 6.85 -7.50
N VAL A 25 -10.83 7.33 -8.15
CA VAL A 25 -9.50 7.48 -7.55
C VAL A 25 -9.11 8.94 -7.72
N PRO A 26 -9.25 9.76 -6.66
CA PRO A 26 -8.96 11.18 -6.73
C PRO A 26 -7.48 11.46 -7.02
N SER A 27 -7.14 12.72 -7.28
CA SER A 27 -5.76 13.13 -7.44
C SER A 27 -4.96 12.92 -6.16
N HIS A 28 -3.74 12.40 -6.27
CA HIS A 28 -2.81 12.25 -5.14
C HIS A 28 -2.34 13.59 -4.54
N ILE A 29 -2.60 14.71 -5.24
CA ILE A 29 -2.29 16.06 -4.77
C ILE A 29 -3.40 16.57 -3.84
N GLU A 30 -4.65 16.20 -4.13
CA GLU A 30 -5.84 16.76 -3.47
C GLU A 30 -6.42 15.83 -2.40
N SER A 31 -6.08 14.55 -2.42
CA SER A 31 -6.68 13.55 -1.53
C SER A 31 -5.79 12.32 -1.36
N ILE A 32 -6.32 11.33 -0.64
CA ILE A 32 -5.65 10.06 -0.30
C ILE A 32 -5.59 9.06 -1.46
N TRP A 33 -5.75 9.50 -2.71
CA TRP A 33 -5.62 8.72 -3.94
C TRP A 33 -6.31 7.34 -3.85
N SER A 34 -5.57 6.22 -4.12
CA SER A 34 -6.12 4.86 -4.08
C SER A 34 -6.54 4.42 -2.68
N ALA A 35 -6.03 5.06 -1.62
CA ALA A 35 -6.40 4.73 -0.25
C ALA A 35 -7.86 5.07 0.08
N LEU A 36 -8.52 5.99 -0.67
CA LEU A 36 -9.95 6.23 -0.53
C LEU A 36 -10.76 4.93 -0.70
N ALA A 37 -10.36 4.08 -1.63
CA ALA A 37 -11.03 2.82 -1.90
C ALA A 37 -10.99 1.82 -0.73
N LEU A 38 -10.08 1.99 0.24
CA LEU A 38 -10.05 1.15 1.45
C LEU A 38 -11.37 1.19 2.20
N THR A 39 -12.00 2.37 2.25
CA THR A 39 -13.27 2.57 2.97
C THR A 39 -14.49 2.55 2.05
N THR A 40 -14.34 2.91 0.79
CA THR A 40 -15.48 3.02 -0.15
C THR A 40 -15.70 1.75 -0.97
N ASN A 41 -14.64 1.03 -1.32
CA ASN A 41 -14.69 -0.11 -2.22
C ASN A 41 -13.72 -1.24 -1.82
N PRO A 42 -13.70 -1.70 -0.56
CA PRO A 42 -12.76 -2.72 -0.08
C PRO A 42 -12.85 -4.04 -0.85
N ASP A 43 -14.05 -4.44 -1.25
CA ASP A 43 -14.26 -5.65 -2.05
C ASP A 43 -13.60 -5.57 -3.43
N VAL A 44 -13.55 -4.38 -4.04
CA VAL A 44 -12.86 -4.19 -5.33
C VAL A 44 -11.35 -4.30 -5.15
N ILE A 45 -10.78 -3.74 -4.07
CA ILE A 45 -9.36 -3.92 -3.74
C ILE A 45 -9.04 -5.42 -3.58
N LYS A 46 -9.85 -6.15 -2.80
CA LYS A 46 -9.67 -7.59 -2.62
C LYS A 46 -9.74 -8.35 -3.94
N ALA A 47 -10.69 -8.02 -4.80
CA ALA A 47 -10.81 -8.63 -6.13
C ALA A 47 -9.57 -8.35 -7.01
N ILE A 48 -9.00 -7.14 -6.95
CA ILE A 48 -7.76 -6.80 -7.66
C ILE A 48 -6.59 -7.67 -7.17
N HIS A 49 -6.41 -7.79 -5.86
CA HIS A 49 -5.39 -8.66 -5.28
C HIS A 49 -5.55 -10.12 -5.74
N LEU A 50 -6.78 -10.65 -5.71
CA LEU A 50 -7.07 -12.00 -6.20
C LEU A 50 -6.71 -12.18 -7.67
N ASP A 51 -7.00 -11.20 -8.52
CA ASP A 51 -6.66 -11.26 -9.94
C ASP A 51 -5.15 -11.25 -10.19
N TYR A 52 -4.37 -10.44 -9.45
CA TYR A 52 -2.92 -10.47 -9.51
C TYR A 52 -2.34 -11.81 -9.02
N ILE A 53 -2.86 -12.36 -7.92
CA ILE A 53 -2.48 -13.68 -7.43
C ILE A 53 -2.80 -14.76 -8.48
N LYS A 54 -3.97 -14.68 -9.11
CA LYS A 54 -4.37 -15.60 -10.19
C LYS A 54 -3.47 -15.47 -11.41
N ALA A 55 -3.04 -14.26 -11.76
CA ALA A 55 -2.11 -13.98 -12.86
C ALA A 55 -0.69 -14.49 -12.59
N GLY A 56 -0.34 -14.85 -11.35
CA GLY A 56 0.92 -15.48 -10.99
C GLY A 56 1.88 -14.59 -10.22
N ALA A 57 1.38 -13.56 -9.52
CA ALA A 57 2.19 -12.79 -8.60
C ALA A 57 2.72 -13.66 -7.46
N ASP A 58 4.03 -13.57 -7.16
CA ASP A 58 4.67 -14.22 -6.02
C ASP A 58 4.47 -13.39 -4.74
N TYR A 59 4.22 -12.08 -4.86
CA TYR A 59 3.80 -11.21 -3.77
C TYR A 59 2.79 -10.17 -4.25
N ILE A 60 1.94 -9.71 -3.33
CA ILE A 60 1.02 -8.58 -3.53
C ILE A 60 1.35 -7.47 -2.55
N THR A 61 1.10 -6.22 -2.94
CA THR A 61 1.38 -5.04 -2.13
C THR A 61 0.09 -4.46 -1.55
N ALA A 62 0.02 -4.32 -0.24
CA ALA A 62 -1.11 -3.68 0.44
C ALA A 62 -1.35 -2.26 -0.12
N ASN A 63 -2.60 -1.81 -0.18
CA ASN A 63 -2.96 -0.50 -0.73
C ASN A 63 -2.71 0.63 0.29
N ASN A 64 -1.49 0.69 0.84
CA ASN A 64 -1.09 1.68 1.84
C ASN A 64 -0.20 2.82 1.31
N TYR A 65 0.12 2.86 0.01
CA TYR A 65 1.03 3.86 -0.56
C TYR A 65 0.64 5.31 -0.22
N ALA A 66 -0.63 5.65 -0.27
CA ALA A 66 -1.10 7.00 0.06
C ALA A 66 -1.56 7.15 1.53
N VAL A 67 -1.24 6.19 2.39
CA VAL A 67 -1.55 6.23 3.81
C VAL A 67 -0.31 6.70 4.57
N THR A 68 -0.06 8.01 4.50
CA THR A 68 1.03 8.69 5.22
C THR A 68 0.47 9.86 6.00
N GLN A 69 1.11 10.25 7.09
CA GLN A 69 0.63 11.33 7.95
C GLN A 69 0.37 12.63 7.17
N PRO A 70 1.29 13.17 6.33
CA PRO A 70 1.03 14.41 5.61
C PRO A 70 -0.11 14.32 4.58
N ILE A 71 -0.28 13.15 3.94
CA ILE A 71 -1.37 12.95 2.99
C ILE A 71 -2.71 12.89 3.73
N LEU A 72 -2.77 12.20 4.86
CA LEU A 72 -3.97 12.11 5.69
C LEU A 72 -4.36 13.46 6.32
N GLU A 73 -3.38 14.26 6.74
CA GLU A 73 -3.63 15.62 7.25
C GLU A 73 -4.33 16.50 6.21
N ARG A 74 -3.91 16.44 4.95
CA ARG A 74 -4.58 17.20 3.86
C ARG A 74 -6.02 16.74 3.59
N ALA A 75 -6.35 15.54 4.00
CA ALA A 75 -7.68 14.93 3.84
C ALA A 75 -8.53 14.99 5.11
N ASP A 76 -8.10 15.73 6.14
CA ASP A 76 -8.74 15.78 7.47
C ASP A 76 -8.92 14.40 8.13
N MET A 77 -7.92 13.50 7.94
CA MET A 77 -7.95 12.11 8.39
C MET A 77 -6.68 11.73 9.18
N SER A 78 -6.02 12.70 9.81
CA SER A 78 -4.71 12.51 10.47
C SER A 78 -4.72 11.48 11.60
N ASP A 79 -5.86 11.22 12.21
CA ASP A 79 -6.08 10.24 13.27
C ASP A 79 -6.30 8.79 12.77
N ARG A 80 -6.25 8.58 11.44
CA ARG A 80 -6.57 7.29 10.82
C ARG A 80 -5.38 6.55 10.23
N LEU A 81 -4.15 6.95 10.51
CA LEU A 81 -2.94 6.34 9.95
C LEU A 81 -2.88 4.84 10.24
N GLU A 82 -2.95 4.46 11.50
CA GLU A 82 -2.90 3.07 11.93
C GLU A 82 -4.10 2.28 11.38
N GLU A 83 -5.33 2.82 11.53
CA GLU A 83 -6.56 2.18 11.06
C GLU A 83 -6.49 1.83 9.58
N LEU A 84 -6.14 2.80 8.71
CA LEU A 84 -6.13 2.59 7.27
C LEU A 84 -4.97 1.70 6.82
N THR A 85 -3.81 1.79 7.49
CA THR A 85 -2.69 0.89 7.24
C THR A 85 -3.09 -0.55 7.56
N LEU A 86 -3.66 -0.81 8.74
CA LEU A 86 -4.11 -2.14 9.16
C LEU A 86 -5.25 -2.66 8.27
N LEU A 87 -6.17 -1.80 7.85
CA LEU A 87 -7.24 -2.17 6.94
C LEU A 87 -6.69 -2.64 5.58
N SER A 88 -5.69 -1.93 5.04
CA SER A 88 -5.05 -2.33 3.78
C SER A 88 -4.41 -3.72 3.87
N ILE A 89 -3.72 -3.99 4.98
CA ILE A 89 -3.10 -5.29 5.29
C ILE A 89 -4.16 -6.38 5.42
N SER A 90 -5.24 -6.10 6.15
CA SER A 90 -6.34 -7.06 6.36
C SER A 90 -6.97 -7.50 5.05
N ILE A 91 -7.28 -6.55 4.14
CA ILE A 91 -7.86 -6.84 2.83
C ILE A 91 -6.92 -7.72 2.00
N ALA A 92 -5.62 -7.42 2.00
CA ALA A 92 -4.63 -8.20 1.28
C ALA A 92 -4.49 -9.62 1.86
N HIS A 93 -4.45 -9.78 3.18
CA HIS A 93 -4.44 -11.09 3.84
C HIS A 93 -5.69 -11.91 3.51
N GLU A 94 -6.87 -11.28 3.48
CA GLU A 94 -8.09 -11.97 3.07
C GLU A 94 -7.99 -12.49 1.63
N ALA A 95 -7.44 -11.71 0.71
CA ALA A 95 -7.23 -12.14 -0.68
C ALA A 95 -6.24 -13.32 -0.76
N ILE A 96 -5.11 -13.26 -0.05
CA ILE A 96 -4.14 -14.37 0.01
C ILE A 96 -4.82 -15.64 0.54
N LYS A 97 -5.52 -15.53 1.67
CA LYS A 97 -6.23 -16.66 2.29
C LYS A 97 -7.28 -17.26 1.34
N GLU A 98 -8.07 -16.41 0.69
CA GLU A 98 -9.12 -16.84 -0.26
C GLU A 98 -8.52 -17.52 -1.51
N SER A 99 -7.36 -17.05 -1.97
CA SER A 99 -6.68 -17.63 -3.13
C SER A 99 -6.20 -19.06 -2.93
N GLY A 100 -5.94 -19.45 -1.67
CA GLY A 100 -5.34 -20.73 -1.30
C GLY A 100 -3.91 -20.93 -1.81
N LYS A 101 -3.23 -19.86 -2.28
CA LYS A 101 -1.86 -19.89 -2.79
C LYS A 101 -0.88 -19.37 -1.74
N ASP A 102 0.37 -19.83 -1.85
CA ASP A 102 1.51 -19.33 -1.06
C ASP A 102 2.06 -18.06 -1.72
N VAL A 103 1.56 -16.90 -1.29
CA VAL A 103 1.89 -15.58 -1.81
C VAL A 103 2.32 -14.69 -0.65
N LEU A 104 3.43 -13.96 -0.83
CA LEU A 104 3.94 -13.04 0.18
C LEU A 104 3.13 -11.74 0.20
N LEU A 105 3.01 -11.14 1.37
CA LEU A 105 2.42 -9.82 1.53
C LEU A 105 3.51 -8.77 1.65
N ALA A 106 3.48 -7.77 0.77
CA ALA A 106 4.30 -6.57 0.85
C ALA A 106 3.49 -5.37 1.36
N ALA A 107 4.17 -4.40 1.96
CA ALA A 107 3.64 -3.06 2.20
C ALA A 107 4.65 -2.00 1.81
N SER A 108 4.17 -0.82 1.45
CA SER A 108 4.99 0.32 1.05
C SER A 108 5.46 1.13 2.26
N LEU A 109 6.74 1.55 2.22
CA LEU A 109 7.22 2.78 2.84
C LEU A 109 7.39 3.83 1.73
N PRO A 110 6.34 4.60 1.42
CA PRO A 110 6.30 5.50 0.27
C PRO A 110 6.95 6.84 0.59
N PRO A 111 7.16 7.73 -0.40
CA PRO A 111 7.41 9.13 -0.12
C PRO A 111 6.31 9.70 0.77
N LEU A 112 6.69 10.35 1.89
CA LEU A 112 5.73 10.77 2.93
C LEU A 112 4.70 11.78 2.41
N GLU A 113 5.14 12.73 1.58
CA GLU A 113 4.25 13.76 1.02
C GLU A 113 3.63 13.31 -0.31
N THR A 114 4.33 13.48 -1.39
CA THR A 114 3.90 13.05 -2.72
C THR A 114 5.09 12.85 -3.63
N SER A 115 4.96 11.94 -4.57
CA SER A 115 6.02 11.64 -5.54
C SER A 115 6.33 12.83 -6.43
N TYR A 116 7.61 12.93 -6.84
CA TYR A 116 8.10 13.94 -7.79
C TYR A 116 8.06 15.39 -7.30
N ARG A 117 7.96 15.64 -6.01
CA ARG A 117 7.94 16.96 -5.38
C ARG A 117 9.08 17.10 -4.37
N ALA A 118 10.31 17.29 -4.89
CA ALA A 118 11.49 17.49 -4.06
C ALA A 118 11.42 18.72 -3.12
N ASP A 119 10.54 19.66 -3.43
CA ASP A 119 10.24 20.84 -2.63
C ASP A 119 9.39 20.56 -1.38
N LEU A 120 8.79 19.36 -1.28
CA LEU A 120 7.97 18.92 -0.14
C LEU A 120 8.69 17.89 0.76
N ILE A 121 9.99 17.73 0.59
CA ILE A 121 10.77 16.83 1.45
C ILE A 121 10.82 17.41 2.86
N LEU A 122 10.37 16.64 3.83
CA LEU A 122 10.44 16.97 5.25
C LEU A 122 11.90 16.99 5.74
N ASP A 123 12.17 17.61 6.87
CA ASP A 123 13.48 17.49 7.49
C ASP A 123 13.76 16.07 7.99
N PHE A 124 15.04 15.79 8.29
CA PHE A 124 15.48 14.44 8.63
C PHE A 124 14.78 13.86 9.87
N ASP A 125 14.59 14.68 10.90
CA ASP A 125 14.01 14.20 12.16
C ASP A 125 12.52 13.90 11.99
N GLN A 126 11.80 14.75 11.25
CA GLN A 126 10.40 14.50 10.88
C GLN A 126 10.23 13.24 10.03
N MET A 127 11.10 13.08 9.01
CA MET A 127 11.06 11.85 8.17
C MET A 127 11.34 10.61 9.02
N LYS A 128 12.33 10.67 9.88
CA LYS A 128 12.69 9.55 10.76
C LYS A 128 11.54 9.16 11.69
N GLU A 129 10.87 10.15 12.32
CA GLU A 129 9.73 9.91 13.20
C GLU A 129 8.58 9.22 12.44
N GLN A 130 8.17 9.78 11.31
CA GLN A 130 7.03 9.26 10.54
C GLN A 130 7.31 7.89 9.92
N TYR A 131 8.53 7.65 9.41
CA TYR A 131 8.89 6.31 8.93
C TYR A 131 9.01 5.29 10.07
N SER A 132 9.46 5.71 11.27
CA SER A 132 9.49 4.82 12.43
C SER A 132 8.08 4.41 12.84
N GLU A 133 7.14 5.35 12.88
CA GLU A 133 5.72 5.07 13.18
C GLU A 133 5.11 4.09 12.16
N LEU A 134 5.30 4.33 10.86
CA LEU A 134 4.83 3.41 9.82
C LEU A 134 5.46 2.03 9.96
N ALA A 135 6.77 1.96 10.21
CA ALA A 135 7.47 0.69 10.36
C ALA A 135 6.97 -0.10 11.59
N GLU A 136 6.70 0.57 12.72
CA GLU A 136 6.12 -0.04 13.92
C GLU A 136 4.71 -0.61 13.64
N ILE A 137 3.88 0.12 12.87
CA ILE A 137 2.56 -0.37 12.47
C ILE A 137 2.69 -1.63 11.60
N LEU A 138 3.69 -1.69 10.70
CA LEU A 138 3.90 -2.81 9.76
C LEU A 138 4.61 -4.01 10.39
N GLU A 139 5.33 -3.83 11.51
CA GLU A 139 6.16 -4.86 12.12
C GLU A 139 5.38 -6.15 12.40
N GLY A 140 5.91 -7.27 11.89
CA GLY A 140 5.32 -8.60 12.06
C GLY A 140 3.99 -8.84 11.34
N LYS A 141 3.53 -7.89 10.51
CA LYS A 141 2.25 -8.00 9.79
C LYS A 141 2.40 -8.20 8.28
N VAL A 142 3.61 -8.02 7.76
CA VAL A 142 3.95 -8.19 6.34
C VAL A 142 5.25 -8.95 6.18
N ASP A 143 5.44 -9.59 5.03
CA ASP A 143 6.65 -10.38 4.73
C ASP A 143 7.74 -9.50 4.11
N ILE A 144 7.35 -8.45 3.37
CA ILE A 144 8.24 -7.57 2.61
C ILE A 144 7.85 -6.11 2.89
N ILE A 145 8.86 -5.26 3.06
CA ILE A 145 8.71 -3.80 3.04
C ILE A 145 9.35 -3.27 1.77
N ILE A 146 8.59 -2.51 0.99
CA ILE A 146 9.05 -1.87 -0.24
C ILE A 146 9.27 -0.39 0.04
N CYS A 147 10.53 0.04 -0.03
CA CYS A 147 10.89 1.46 0.05
C CYS A 147 10.83 2.06 -1.36
N GLU A 148 9.95 3.02 -1.58
CA GLU A 148 9.65 3.61 -2.88
C GLU A 148 10.11 5.07 -2.99
#